data_1506f94f8ec17301938e1561f3dc1f26
#
_entry.id   1506f94f8ec17301938e1561f3dc1f26
#
_cell.length_a   1.000
_cell.length_b   1.000
_cell.length_c   1.000
_cell.angle_alpha   90.00
_cell.angle_beta   90.00
_cell.angle_gamma   90.00
#
_symmetry.space_group_name_H-M   'P 1'
#
loop_
_entity.id
_entity.type
_entity.pdbx_description
1 polymer ?
#
loop_
_entity_poly.entity_id
_entity_poly.type
_entity_poly.pdbx_seq_one_letter_code
_entity_poly.pdbx_strand_id
1 'polypeptide(L)'
;MLSVSCVNIFSKIINPDSIKEPTDTPKEIPISTDTPTINLVQNFKLPIQYLDNSQLFSITDNVSNDLELITTENEKQKSMYHHLFKPTNNFAENLIPEWKKYYTTNIDYLNDTKNVLENMTEYRNNLLQDNFNYNIKCEKINEIWNELKMNDDFLSKYNYIEWDMIKHFNKSSDILQVISIMNLASPMISFVMPFMLLIIPFVILKFQKIPITFTVYLDVLKEIGKNHFIGKALATGMGSLTADKVIYLIFIIGFYLLQIYQNVTMCSRMYNNTIKINDYLFEMREYIEYSIKNMECFLKLNKELKCYNGFCNDISKHCDELRKMQLLLNRVKPFELSFEKLLDMGYLLKCYYEIHSNVDWEQSLKFSFGFEGYMNNLLGVFENLECKNISYANFDLSGNCHIEKQYYPPLVDENPVKNDCKFDKNIIISSPNAGGKTTIIKSSMLNIIFSQQLGCGFYKSCVLNPYTHIHSYLNIPDTSGRDSLFQAESRRCKEIIDIINES
;
A
#
# COMPACT_ATOMS: atom_id res chain seq x y z
N MET A 1 -38.02 12.56 20.77
CA MET A 1 -37.16 13.11 21.84
C MET A 1 -36.50 12.07 22.76
N LEU A 2 -36.84 10.79 22.67
CA LEU A 2 -36.19 9.69 23.45
C LEU A 2 -34.93 9.10 22.80
N SER A 3 -34.67 9.36 21.53
CA SER A 3 -33.53 8.77 20.78
C SER A 3 -32.18 9.48 21.00
N VAL A 4 -32.20 10.78 21.27
CA VAL A 4 -30.97 11.60 21.45
C VAL A 4 -30.36 11.41 22.85
N SER A 5 -31.19 11.10 23.84
CA SER A 5 -30.73 10.87 25.21
C SER A 5 -29.98 9.55 25.39
N CYS A 6 -30.41 8.50 24.71
CA CYS A 6 -29.70 7.19 24.75
C CYS A 6 -28.35 7.23 24.04
N VAL A 7 -28.25 7.94 22.93
CA VAL A 7 -26.99 8.09 22.18
C VAL A 7 -25.94 8.86 23.00
N ASN A 8 -26.39 9.91 23.75
CA ASN A 8 -25.48 10.67 24.61
C ASN A 8 -25.04 9.92 25.88
N ILE A 9 -25.82 8.95 26.34
CA ILE A 9 -25.41 8.05 27.44
C ILE A 9 -24.41 7.04 26.95
N PHE A 10 -24.62 6.47 25.77
CA PHE A 10 -23.67 5.53 25.17
C PHE A 10 -22.32 6.18 24.80
N SER A 11 -22.32 7.42 24.28
CA SER A 11 -21.07 8.12 23.95
C SER A 11 -20.24 8.46 25.20
N LYS A 12 -20.86 8.68 26.34
CA LYS A 12 -20.18 8.90 27.65
C LYS A 12 -19.62 7.62 28.28
N ILE A 13 -20.21 6.46 27.98
CA ILE A 13 -19.74 5.16 28.49
C ILE A 13 -18.59 4.59 27.60
N ILE A 14 -18.55 4.97 26.33
CA ILE A 14 -17.59 4.43 25.33
C ILE A 14 -16.29 5.25 25.26
N ASN A 15 -16.21 6.42 25.89
CA ASN A 15 -15.01 7.25 25.88
C ASN A 15 -14.27 7.16 27.22
N PRO A 16 -13.26 6.26 27.38
CA PRO A 16 -12.50 6.10 28.63
C PRO A 16 -11.47 7.21 28.87
N ASP A 17 -11.31 8.19 27.97
CA ASP A 17 -10.25 9.21 28.03
C ASP A 17 -10.50 10.37 29.01
N SER A 18 -11.39 10.21 29.99
CA SER A 18 -11.62 11.20 31.06
C SER A 18 -10.97 10.85 32.39
N ILE A 19 -10.03 9.90 32.44
CA ILE A 19 -9.21 9.62 33.63
C ILE A 19 -7.87 10.34 33.46
N LYS A 20 -7.63 11.34 34.30
CA LYS A 20 -6.38 12.12 34.39
C LYS A 20 -5.17 11.19 34.50
N GLU A 21 -4.21 11.36 33.63
CA GLU A 21 -2.89 10.74 33.70
C GLU A 21 -2.14 11.16 34.97
N PRO A 22 -1.43 10.26 35.63
CA PRO A 22 -0.35 10.61 36.55
C PRO A 22 0.89 11.00 35.74
N THR A 23 1.40 12.18 36.03
CA THR A 23 2.66 12.69 35.49
C THR A 23 3.84 11.88 36.00
N ASP A 24 4.29 10.90 35.21
CA ASP A 24 5.63 10.36 35.24
C ASP A 24 6.07 10.05 33.81
N THR A 25 7.04 10.83 33.36
CA THR A 25 7.66 10.70 32.02
C THR A 25 8.48 9.38 31.96
N PRO A 26 8.10 8.41 31.13
CA PRO A 26 9.00 7.34 30.76
C PRO A 26 9.91 7.83 29.63
N LYS A 27 11.20 7.60 29.79
CA LYS A 27 12.23 7.79 28.77
C LYS A 27 11.82 7.12 27.47
N GLU A 28 11.84 7.86 26.38
CA GLU A 28 11.69 7.35 25.03
C GLU A 28 12.72 6.23 24.77
N ILE A 29 12.24 5.02 24.71
CA ILE A 29 12.97 3.90 24.09
C ILE A 29 12.74 4.09 22.59
N PRO A 30 13.77 4.18 21.74
CA PRO A 30 13.58 4.24 20.31
C PRO A 30 12.90 2.94 19.86
N ILE A 31 11.64 3.06 19.45
CA ILE A 31 10.91 1.98 18.78
C ILE A 31 11.59 1.81 17.43
N SER A 32 12.41 0.77 17.31
CA SER A 32 12.87 0.29 16.01
C SER A 32 11.64 -0.18 15.24
N THR A 33 11.14 0.65 14.34
CA THR A 33 10.09 0.29 13.39
C THR A 33 10.69 -0.53 12.25
N ASP A 34 11.20 -1.72 12.55
CA ASP A 34 11.49 -2.76 11.57
C ASP A 34 10.22 -3.58 11.28
N THR A 35 9.15 -2.93 10.88
CA THR A 35 8.13 -3.60 10.06
C THR A 35 8.73 -3.74 8.67
N PRO A 36 8.85 -4.97 8.10
CA PRO A 36 9.32 -5.13 6.74
C PRO A 36 8.40 -4.31 5.81
N THR A 37 8.93 -3.23 5.27
CA THR A 37 8.23 -2.41 4.26
C THR A 37 8.13 -3.27 3.02
N ILE A 38 6.95 -3.86 2.79
CA ILE A 38 6.70 -4.64 1.61
C ILE A 38 6.69 -3.70 0.42
N ASN A 39 7.56 -4.01 -0.54
CA ASN A 39 7.59 -3.28 -1.80
C ASN A 39 6.33 -3.61 -2.60
N LEU A 40 5.31 -2.76 -2.51
CA LEU A 40 4.00 -2.93 -3.15
C LEU A 40 4.09 -2.92 -4.69
N VAL A 41 5.16 -2.39 -5.25
CA VAL A 41 5.36 -2.23 -6.70
C VAL A 41 6.35 -3.25 -7.30
N GLN A 42 6.82 -4.21 -6.51
CA GLN A 42 7.90 -5.15 -6.89
C GLN A 42 7.66 -5.92 -8.20
N ASN A 43 6.42 -6.12 -8.61
CA ASN A 43 6.06 -6.86 -9.82
C ASN A 43 5.48 -5.96 -10.92
N PHE A 44 5.60 -4.65 -10.79
CA PHE A 44 5.15 -3.73 -11.82
C PHE A 44 6.12 -3.78 -13.00
N LYS A 45 5.58 -4.00 -14.20
CA LYS A 45 6.35 -4.01 -15.43
C LYS A 45 6.42 -2.61 -16.02
N LEU A 46 7.64 -2.06 -16.10
CA LEU A 46 7.89 -0.82 -16.84
C LEU A 46 7.62 -1.00 -18.33
N PRO A 47 7.25 0.05 -19.08
CA PRO A 47 7.00 -0.02 -20.53
C PRO A 47 8.13 -0.68 -21.32
N ILE A 48 9.39 -0.46 -20.95
CA ILE A 48 10.57 -1.07 -21.58
C ILE A 48 10.53 -2.62 -21.54
N GLN A 49 9.87 -3.22 -20.53
CA GLN A 49 9.80 -4.69 -20.37
C GLN A 49 8.76 -5.35 -21.29
N TYR A 50 8.05 -4.58 -22.10
CA TYR A 50 7.14 -5.09 -23.15
C TYR A 50 7.81 -5.22 -24.51
N LEU A 51 9.09 -4.84 -24.62
CA LEU A 51 9.88 -5.00 -25.83
C LEU A 51 10.35 -6.46 -25.99
N ASP A 52 10.72 -6.81 -27.22
CA ASP A 52 11.31 -8.10 -27.53
C ASP A 52 12.65 -8.29 -26.81
N ASN A 53 12.90 -9.49 -26.30
CA ASN A 53 14.12 -9.83 -25.56
C ASN A 53 15.41 -9.54 -26.33
N SER A 54 15.39 -9.57 -27.66
CA SER A 54 16.55 -9.26 -28.52
C SER A 54 16.98 -7.79 -28.48
N GLN A 55 16.11 -6.90 -27.98
CA GLN A 55 16.35 -5.44 -27.90
C GLN A 55 16.43 -4.96 -26.46
N LEU A 56 16.36 -5.88 -25.49
CA LEU A 56 16.34 -5.58 -24.06
C LEU A 56 17.61 -6.12 -23.41
N PHE A 57 18.38 -5.24 -22.79
CA PHE A 57 19.65 -5.57 -22.16
C PHE A 57 19.59 -5.29 -20.66
N SER A 58 20.23 -6.15 -19.86
CA SER A 58 20.26 -6.02 -18.41
C SER A 58 21.41 -5.16 -17.94
N ILE A 59 21.18 -4.35 -16.91
CA ILE A 59 22.23 -3.66 -16.18
C ILE A 59 22.74 -4.63 -15.11
N THR A 60 24.05 -4.92 -15.13
CA THR A 60 24.66 -5.79 -14.12
C THR A 60 24.71 -5.11 -12.76
N ASP A 61 24.70 -5.88 -11.67
CA ASP A 61 24.83 -5.33 -10.32
C ASP A 61 26.16 -4.56 -10.15
N ASN A 62 27.21 -5.00 -10.83
CA ASN A 62 28.50 -4.32 -10.86
C ASN A 62 28.37 -2.89 -11.40
N VAL A 63 27.72 -2.72 -12.57
CA VAL A 63 27.47 -1.40 -13.16
C VAL A 63 26.57 -0.56 -12.26
N SER A 64 25.53 -1.15 -11.70
CA SER A 64 24.61 -0.45 -10.80
C SER A 64 25.30 0.09 -9.54
N ASN A 65 26.17 -0.70 -8.93
CA ASN A 65 26.92 -0.32 -7.74
C ASN A 65 28.01 0.70 -8.04
N ASP A 66 28.82 0.45 -9.10
CA ASP A 66 29.89 1.37 -9.51
C ASP A 66 29.38 2.77 -9.87
N LEU A 67 28.18 2.86 -10.44
CA LEU A 67 27.52 4.11 -10.82
C LEU A 67 26.59 4.66 -9.73
N GLU A 68 26.42 3.97 -8.61
CA GLU A 68 25.52 4.39 -7.52
C GLU A 68 24.10 4.67 -8.01
N LEU A 69 23.55 3.78 -8.85
CA LEU A 69 22.23 3.98 -9.47
C LEU A 69 21.11 4.01 -8.43
N ILE A 70 21.16 3.12 -7.42
CA ILE A 70 20.11 2.97 -6.39
C ILE A 70 20.65 3.35 -5.01
N THR A 71 21.83 2.84 -4.63
CA THR A 71 22.44 3.03 -3.33
C THR A 71 23.73 3.82 -3.47
N THR A 72 24.07 4.67 -2.52
CA THR A 72 25.30 5.44 -2.47
C THR A 72 26.18 4.94 -1.33
N GLU A 73 27.51 5.06 -1.47
CA GLU A 73 28.44 4.76 -0.39
C GLU A 73 28.24 5.67 0.82
N ASN A 74 27.79 6.89 0.57
CA ASN A 74 27.50 7.89 1.61
C ASN A 74 25.98 8.04 1.75
N GLU A 75 25.42 7.53 2.84
CA GLU A 75 23.98 7.60 3.14
C GLU A 75 23.35 9.01 3.09
N LYS A 76 24.16 10.06 3.19
CA LYS A 76 23.71 11.45 3.06
C LYS A 76 23.54 11.92 1.62
N GLN A 77 24.02 11.16 0.65
CA GLN A 77 23.92 11.51 -0.77
C GLN A 77 22.75 10.76 -1.42
N LYS A 78 22.12 11.42 -2.37
CA LYS A 78 21.05 10.81 -3.18
C LYS A 78 21.65 9.94 -4.27
N SER A 79 21.02 8.82 -4.59
CA SER A 79 21.43 7.97 -5.71
C SER A 79 21.20 8.65 -7.05
N MET A 80 21.79 8.11 -8.11
CA MET A 80 21.70 8.72 -9.44
C MET A 80 20.26 8.77 -9.97
N TYR A 81 19.47 7.74 -9.73
CA TYR A 81 18.05 7.75 -10.10
C TYR A 81 17.22 8.77 -9.29
N HIS A 82 17.60 9.08 -8.05
CA HIS A 82 16.93 10.14 -7.30
C HIS A 82 17.16 11.53 -7.89
N HIS A 83 18.34 11.78 -8.48
CA HIS A 83 18.59 13.03 -9.22
C HIS A 83 17.78 13.10 -10.51
N LEU A 84 17.56 11.95 -11.19
CA LEU A 84 16.82 11.87 -12.44
C LEU A 84 15.31 11.97 -12.22
N PHE A 85 14.77 11.14 -11.29
CA PHE A 85 13.33 10.96 -11.09
C PHE A 85 12.74 11.89 -10.05
N LYS A 86 13.50 12.43 -9.11
CA LYS A 86 13.05 13.30 -8.02
C LYS A 86 11.75 12.76 -7.36
N PRO A 87 11.74 11.50 -6.89
CA PRO A 87 10.53 10.89 -6.37
C PRO A 87 9.95 11.70 -5.23
N THR A 88 8.62 11.89 -5.22
CA THR A 88 7.90 12.68 -4.21
C THR A 88 6.98 11.83 -3.34
N ASN A 89 6.82 10.55 -3.66
CA ASN A 89 6.00 9.62 -2.90
C ASN A 89 6.62 8.23 -2.80
N ASN A 90 6.16 7.44 -1.83
CA ASN A 90 6.70 6.10 -1.55
C ASN A 90 6.52 5.09 -2.71
N PHE A 91 5.52 5.27 -3.57
CA PHE A 91 5.35 4.39 -4.74
C PHE A 91 6.44 4.63 -5.77
N ALA A 92 6.81 5.89 -5.99
CA ALA A 92 7.90 6.26 -6.88
C ALA A 92 9.27 5.79 -6.36
N GLU A 93 9.52 5.97 -5.06
CA GLU A 93 10.73 5.46 -4.38
C GLU A 93 10.85 3.94 -4.54
N ASN A 94 9.78 3.21 -4.25
CA ASN A 94 9.74 1.76 -4.32
C ASN A 94 9.86 1.22 -5.76
N LEU A 95 9.62 2.04 -6.78
CA LEU A 95 9.75 1.67 -8.19
C LEU A 95 11.19 1.85 -8.73
N ILE A 96 12.03 2.66 -8.09
CA ILE A 96 13.42 2.90 -8.52
C ILE A 96 14.19 1.60 -8.80
N PRO A 97 14.11 0.53 -7.97
CA PRO A 97 14.78 -0.73 -8.24
C PRO A 97 14.37 -1.42 -9.55
N GLU A 98 13.18 -1.16 -10.08
CA GLU A 98 12.75 -1.72 -11.36
C GLU A 98 13.49 -1.06 -12.55
N TRP A 99 13.79 0.24 -12.46
CA TRP A 99 14.51 0.97 -13.50
C TRP A 99 15.95 0.47 -13.72
N LYS A 100 16.62 -0.03 -12.67
CA LYS A 100 17.98 -0.56 -12.82
C LYS A 100 18.07 -1.84 -13.63
N LYS A 101 16.96 -2.51 -13.93
CA LYS A 101 16.99 -3.85 -14.50
C LYS A 101 17.39 -3.84 -15.96
N TYR A 102 16.90 -2.88 -16.74
CA TYR A 102 16.98 -2.93 -18.20
C TYR A 102 17.28 -1.57 -18.85
N TYR A 103 17.93 -1.66 -20.01
CA TYR A 103 18.02 -0.59 -21.00
C TYR A 103 17.79 -1.21 -22.40
N THR A 104 17.60 -0.38 -23.43
CA THR A 104 17.24 -0.88 -24.77
C THR A 104 18.06 -0.22 -25.87
N THR A 105 18.17 -0.92 -27.01
CA THR A 105 18.68 -0.39 -28.27
C THR A 105 17.57 -0.05 -29.25
N ASN A 106 16.30 -0.23 -28.87
CA ASN A 106 15.16 0.05 -29.73
C ASN A 106 14.90 1.57 -29.83
N ILE A 107 15.33 2.15 -30.98
CA ILE A 107 15.20 3.60 -31.23
C ILE A 107 13.75 4.03 -31.31
N ASP A 108 12.85 3.20 -31.84
CA ASP A 108 11.42 3.53 -31.93
C ASP A 108 10.80 3.67 -30.53
N TYR A 109 11.15 2.76 -29.61
CA TYR A 109 10.73 2.85 -28.21
C TYR A 109 11.27 4.12 -27.54
N LEU A 110 12.54 4.46 -27.76
CA LEU A 110 13.15 5.66 -27.17
C LEU A 110 12.50 6.95 -27.71
N ASN A 111 12.14 6.97 -28.99
CA ASN A 111 11.38 8.07 -29.58
C ASN A 111 9.93 8.13 -29.06
N ASP A 112 9.27 6.98 -28.90
CA ASP A 112 7.93 6.93 -28.29
C ASP A 112 7.98 7.40 -26.82
N THR A 113 9.04 7.03 -26.07
CA THR A 113 9.24 7.51 -24.69
C THR A 113 9.45 9.03 -24.64
N LYS A 114 10.18 9.59 -25.60
CA LYS A 114 10.29 11.04 -25.76
C LYS A 114 8.93 11.69 -25.98
N ASN A 115 8.09 11.12 -26.86
CA ASN A 115 6.72 11.62 -27.10
C ASN A 115 5.89 11.55 -25.81
N VAL A 116 6.00 10.49 -24.99
CA VAL A 116 5.35 10.41 -23.67
C VAL A 116 5.78 11.57 -22.77
N LEU A 117 7.09 11.87 -22.72
CA LEU A 117 7.61 13.00 -21.93
C LEU A 117 7.15 14.35 -22.45
N GLU A 118 7.04 14.55 -23.76
CA GLU A 118 6.49 15.77 -24.37
C GLU A 118 4.99 15.94 -24.04
N ASN A 119 4.23 14.84 -24.00
CA ASN A 119 2.82 14.82 -23.62
C ASN A 119 2.58 15.11 -22.13
N MET A 120 3.63 15.09 -21.28
CA MET A 120 3.48 15.35 -19.83
C MET A 120 2.96 16.77 -19.52
N THR A 121 3.19 17.74 -20.40
CA THR A 121 2.61 19.10 -20.28
C THR A 121 1.09 19.02 -20.32
N GLU A 122 0.53 18.33 -21.31
CA GLU A 122 -0.92 18.15 -21.45
C GLU A 122 -1.50 17.27 -20.35
N TYR A 123 -0.79 16.21 -20.01
CA TYR A 123 -1.15 15.33 -18.89
C TYR A 123 -1.30 16.12 -17.57
N ARG A 124 -0.32 16.93 -17.21
CA ARG A 124 -0.36 17.78 -16.00
C ARG A 124 -1.52 18.77 -16.06
N ASN A 125 -1.77 19.40 -17.20
CA ASN A 125 -2.86 20.35 -17.37
C ASN A 125 -4.24 19.68 -17.25
N ASN A 126 -4.42 18.48 -17.80
CA ASN A 126 -5.67 17.74 -17.70
C ASN A 126 -5.99 17.36 -16.25
N LEU A 127 -4.98 16.93 -15.46
CA LEU A 127 -5.17 16.63 -14.04
C LEU A 127 -5.51 17.89 -13.21
N LEU A 128 -4.94 19.05 -13.55
CA LEU A 128 -5.22 20.31 -12.86
C LEU A 128 -6.60 20.90 -13.20
N GLN A 129 -7.07 20.77 -14.44
CA GLN A 129 -8.37 21.27 -14.88
C GLN A 129 -9.54 20.59 -14.18
N ASP A 130 -9.43 19.33 -13.84
CA ASP A 130 -10.47 18.56 -13.15
C ASP A 130 -10.58 18.88 -11.66
N ASN A 131 -9.88 19.92 -11.12
CA ASN A 131 -9.73 20.19 -9.69
C ASN A 131 -9.28 18.95 -8.87
N PHE A 132 -8.67 18.00 -9.56
CA PHE A 132 -8.20 16.75 -8.99
C PHE A 132 -6.84 16.96 -8.32
N ASN A 133 -6.82 17.84 -7.32
CA ASN A 133 -5.67 17.99 -6.46
C ASN A 133 -5.72 16.89 -5.38
N TYR A 134 -5.68 15.63 -5.82
CA TYR A 134 -5.53 14.53 -4.91
C TYR A 134 -4.09 14.52 -4.42
N ASN A 135 -3.88 15.10 -3.25
CA ASN A 135 -2.65 14.83 -2.50
C ASN A 135 -2.70 13.35 -2.13
N ILE A 136 -2.00 12.53 -2.92
CA ILE A 136 -1.94 11.09 -2.70
C ILE A 136 -1.37 10.87 -1.31
N LYS A 137 -2.24 10.42 -0.41
CA LYS A 137 -1.87 9.99 0.92
C LYS A 137 -1.27 8.59 0.83
N CYS A 138 -0.11 8.46 0.13
CA CYS A 138 0.53 7.16 -0.09
C CYS A 138 0.74 6.38 1.21
N GLU A 139 1.10 7.07 2.29
CA GLU A 139 1.25 6.47 3.61
C GLU A 139 -0.06 5.86 4.11
N LYS A 140 -1.19 6.57 3.89
CA LYS A 140 -2.51 6.08 4.28
C LYS A 140 -2.94 4.86 3.45
N ILE A 141 -2.68 4.88 2.16
CA ILE A 141 -2.95 3.74 1.27
C ILE A 141 -2.08 2.53 1.66
N ASN A 142 -0.81 2.75 2.00
CA ASN A 142 0.08 1.69 2.52
C ASN A 142 -0.44 1.12 3.85
N GLU A 143 -0.91 1.96 4.77
CA GLU A 143 -1.52 1.52 6.03
C GLU A 143 -2.74 0.63 5.77
N ILE A 144 -3.65 1.09 4.90
CA ILE A 144 -4.85 0.33 4.52
C ILE A 144 -4.48 -1.01 3.89
N TRP A 145 -3.50 -1.00 2.98
CA TRP A 145 -3.04 -2.20 2.31
C TRP A 145 -2.45 -3.23 3.29
N ASN A 146 -1.58 -2.78 4.19
CA ASN A 146 -0.98 -3.64 5.21
C ASN A 146 -2.05 -4.24 6.13
N GLU A 147 -3.03 -3.45 6.54
CA GLU A 147 -4.15 -3.92 7.35
C GLU A 147 -4.99 -4.98 6.62
N LEU A 148 -5.22 -4.78 5.31
CA LEU A 148 -6.01 -5.69 4.48
C LEU A 148 -5.29 -7.01 4.18
N LYS A 149 -3.99 -6.98 3.94
CA LYS A 149 -3.27 -8.11 3.32
C LYS A 149 -2.23 -8.78 4.21
N MET A 150 -1.68 -8.05 5.20
CA MET A 150 -0.59 -8.54 6.05
C MET A 150 -1.04 -8.94 7.45
N ASN A 151 -2.32 -8.80 7.74
CA ASN A 151 -2.87 -9.17 9.03
C ASN A 151 -3.35 -10.62 8.98
N ASP A 152 -2.59 -11.54 9.56
CA ASP A 152 -2.94 -12.97 9.63
C ASP A 152 -4.29 -13.19 10.35
N ASP A 153 -4.62 -12.31 11.28
CA ASP A 153 -5.85 -12.35 12.07
C ASP A 153 -7.01 -11.55 11.45
N PHE A 154 -6.95 -11.21 10.15
CA PHE A 154 -7.94 -10.35 9.49
C PHE A 154 -9.39 -10.83 9.74
N LEU A 155 -9.66 -12.12 9.59
CA LEU A 155 -11.01 -12.66 9.75
C LEU A 155 -11.51 -12.53 11.19
N SER A 156 -10.69 -12.92 12.17
CA SER A 156 -11.04 -12.84 13.60
C SER A 156 -11.16 -11.41 14.10
N LYS A 157 -10.26 -10.53 13.65
CA LYS A 157 -10.23 -9.11 14.02
C LYS A 157 -11.51 -8.37 13.62
N TYR A 158 -12.02 -8.67 12.43
CA TYR A 158 -13.22 -8.02 11.87
C TYR A 158 -14.49 -8.84 11.99
N ASN A 159 -14.46 -9.95 12.77
CA ASN A 159 -15.59 -10.84 13.04
C ASN A 159 -16.20 -11.46 11.76
N TYR A 160 -15.36 -11.82 10.80
CA TYR A 160 -15.79 -12.61 9.65
C TYR A 160 -15.90 -14.10 10.02
N ILE A 161 -16.64 -14.83 9.20
CA ILE A 161 -16.79 -16.28 9.33
C ILE A 161 -15.49 -16.93 8.86
N GLU A 162 -14.84 -17.69 9.75
CA GLU A 162 -13.57 -18.38 9.48
C GLU A 162 -13.76 -19.79 8.93
N TRP A 163 -14.93 -20.40 9.16
CA TRP A 163 -15.23 -21.76 8.79
C TRP A 163 -15.33 -21.92 7.27
N ASP A 164 -14.45 -22.70 6.65
CA ASP A 164 -14.34 -22.82 5.20
C ASP A 164 -15.65 -23.20 4.52
N MET A 165 -16.45 -24.09 5.14
CA MET A 165 -17.72 -24.55 4.60
C MET A 165 -18.74 -23.41 4.42
N ILE A 166 -18.73 -22.42 5.29
CA ILE A 166 -19.69 -21.30 5.30
C ILE A 166 -19.03 -19.92 5.07
N LYS A 167 -17.72 -19.90 4.75
CA LYS A 167 -16.95 -18.68 4.50
C LYS A 167 -17.51 -17.83 3.35
N HIS A 168 -18.22 -18.45 2.40
CA HIS A 168 -18.86 -17.74 1.30
C HIS A 168 -19.96 -16.76 1.78
N PHE A 169 -20.50 -16.91 2.98
CA PHE A 169 -21.45 -15.97 3.57
C PHE A 169 -20.84 -14.60 3.89
N ASN A 170 -19.53 -14.51 3.99
CA ASN A 170 -18.85 -13.21 4.12
C ASN A 170 -19.03 -12.29 2.89
N LYS A 171 -19.50 -12.84 1.76
CA LYS A 171 -19.88 -12.07 0.56
C LYS A 171 -21.35 -11.60 0.58
N SER A 172 -22.15 -12.00 1.57
CA SER A 172 -23.54 -11.59 1.72
C SER A 172 -23.67 -10.41 2.68
N SER A 173 -24.11 -9.25 2.18
CA SER A 173 -24.37 -8.06 3.00
C SER A 173 -25.41 -8.34 4.09
N ASP A 174 -26.46 -9.14 3.78
CA ASP A 174 -27.58 -9.38 4.69
C ASP A 174 -27.16 -10.23 5.88
N ILE A 175 -26.37 -11.28 5.64
CA ILE A 175 -25.85 -12.14 6.70
C ILE A 175 -24.90 -11.36 7.60
N LEU A 176 -23.96 -10.59 7.02
CA LEU A 176 -23.05 -9.74 7.78
C LEU A 176 -23.81 -8.66 8.56
N GLN A 177 -24.91 -8.16 8.01
CA GLN A 177 -25.78 -7.20 8.70
C GLN A 177 -26.42 -7.82 9.94
N VAL A 178 -26.97 -9.03 9.82
CA VAL A 178 -27.58 -9.75 10.96
C VAL A 178 -26.52 -10.00 12.05
N ILE A 179 -25.33 -10.49 11.68
CA ILE A 179 -24.23 -10.72 12.63
C ILE A 179 -23.84 -9.42 13.33
N SER A 180 -23.75 -8.31 12.59
CA SER A 180 -23.39 -7.00 13.13
C SER A 180 -24.42 -6.48 14.14
N ILE A 181 -25.72 -6.59 13.82
CA ILE A 181 -26.81 -6.20 14.71
C ILE A 181 -26.81 -7.07 15.98
N MET A 182 -26.60 -8.38 15.84
CA MET A 182 -26.53 -9.29 16.99
C MET A 182 -25.36 -8.93 17.93
N ASN A 183 -24.18 -8.62 17.37
CA ASN A 183 -23.00 -8.22 18.14
C ASN A 183 -23.23 -6.88 18.86
N LEU A 184 -23.84 -5.89 18.20
CA LEU A 184 -24.17 -4.59 18.81
C LEU A 184 -25.27 -4.70 19.87
N ALA A 185 -26.25 -5.56 19.67
CA ALA A 185 -27.34 -5.78 20.61
C ALA A 185 -26.96 -6.69 21.80
N SER A 186 -25.85 -7.41 21.71
CA SER A 186 -25.44 -8.43 22.70
C SER A 186 -25.37 -7.91 24.15
N PRO A 187 -24.89 -6.68 24.47
CA PRO A 187 -24.89 -6.18 25.83
C PRO A 187 -26.32 -5.96 26.38
N MET A 188 -27.21 -5.46 25.52
CA MET A 188 -28.61 -5.25 25.90
C MET A 188 -29.34 -6.58 26.13
N ILE A 189 -29.12 -7.55 25.23
CA ILE A 189 -29.68 -8.91 25.35
C ILE A 189 -29.21 -9.54 26.67
N SER A 190 -27.92 -9.47 26.97
CA SER A 190 -27.36 -10.03 28.22
C SER A 190 -27.94 -9.36 29.46
N PHE A 191 -28.14 -8.04 29.43
CA PHE A 191 -28.75 -7.31 30.55
C PHE A 191 -30.24 -7.65 30.75
N VAL A 192 -30.98 -7.85 29.67
CA VAL A 192 -32.42 -8.16 29.70
C VAL A 192 -32.71 -9.63 30.04
N MET A 193 -31.74 -10.56 29.79
CA MET A 193 -31.96 -12.00 29.99
C MET A 193 -32.49 -12.41 31.38
N PRO A 194 -32.01 -11.87 32.52
CA PRO A 194 -32.57 -12.18 33.84
C PRO A 194 -34.04 -11.80 33.96
N PHE A 195 -34.44 -10.66 33.33
CA PHE A 195 -35.81 -10.18 33.37
C PHE A 195 -36.73 -11.03 32.49
N MET A 196 -36.24 -11.55 31.37
CA MET A 196 -36.99 -12.48 30.51
C MET A 196 -37.34 -13.77 31.25
N LEU A 197 -36.46 -14.29 32.11
CA LEU A 197 -36.74 -15.44 32.94
C LEU A 197 -37.94 -15.23 33.89
N LEU A 198 -38.14 -14.00 34.36
CA LEU A 198 -39.29 -13.62 35.19
C LEU A 198 -40.60 -13.56 34.39
N ILE A 199 -40.49 -13.27 33.07
CA ILE A 199 -41.69 -13.18 32.19
C ILE A 199 -42.15 -14.55 31.69
N ILE A 200 -41.26 -15.51 31.51
CA ILE A 200 -41.57 -16.86 30.98
C ILE A 200 -42.69 -17.57 31.79
N PRO A 201 -42.69 -17.63 33.14
CA PRO A 201 -43.79 -18.22 33.89
C PRO A 201 -45.14 -17.58 33.61
N PHE A 202 -45.20 -16.27 33.43
CA PHE A 202 -46.41 -15.54 33.08
C PHE A 202 -46.98 -15.99 31.73
N VAL A 203 -46.08 -16.12 30.73
CA VAL A 203 -46.45 -16.58 29.39
C VAL A 203 -46.96 -18.03 29.44
N ILE A 204 -46.29 -18.93 30.16
CA ILE A 204 -46.67 -20.33 30.28
C ILE A 204 -48.05 -20.46 30.96
N LEU A 205 -48.27 -19.78 32.10
CA LEU A 205 -49.56 -19.82 32.81
C LEU A 205 -50.71 -19.29 31.94
N LYS A 206 -50.47 -18.21 31.17
CA LYS A 206 -51.44 -17.66 30.26
C LYS A 206 -51.78 -18.60 29.11
N PHE A 207 -50.80 -19.28 28.53
CA PHE A 207 -50.98 -20.27 27.48
C PHE A 207 -51.76 -21.49 27.97
N GLN A 208 -51.51 -21.94 29.21
CA GLN A 208 -52.17 -23.07 29.85
C GLN A 208 -53.55 -22.71 30.43
N LYS A 209 -53.98 -21.42 30.31
CA LYS A 209 -55.25 -20.92 30.86
C LYS A 209 -55.41 -21.16 32.39
N ILE A 210 -54.29 -21.25 33.09
CA ILE A 210 -54.27 -21.42 34.54
C ILE A 210 -54.43 -20.03 35.20
N PRO A 211 -55.26 -19.91 36.27
CA PRO A 211 -55.41 -18.63 36.98
C PRO A 211 -54.06 -18.18 37.58
N ILE A 212 -53.65 -16.96 37.26
CA ILE A 212 -52.38 -16.43 37.68
C ILE A 212 -52.49 -15.94 39.13
N THR A 213 -52.16 -16.82 40.07
CA THR A 213 -51.98 -16.44 41.47
C THR A 213 -50.49 -16.35 41.77
N PHE A 214 -50.14 -15.51 42.79
CA PHE A 214 -48.72 -15.32 43.13
C PHE A 214 -48.00 -16.60 43.53
N THR A 215 -48.68 -17.52 44.19
CA THR A 215 -48.16 -18.83 44.59
C THR A 215 -47.87 -19.71 43.37
N VAL A 216 -48.84 -19.84 42.46
CA VAL A 216 -48.66 -20.65 41.20
C VAL A 216 -47.55 -20.06 40.33
N TYR A 217 -47.46 -18.73 40.26
CA TYR A 217 -46.36 -18.06 39.52
C TYR A 217 -45.01 -18.40 40.14
N LEU A 218 -44.87 -18.32 41.48
CA LEU A 218 -43.58 -18.68 42.16
C LEU A 218 -43.24 -20.15 42.01
N ASP A 219 -44.20 -21.05 42.03
CA ASP A 219 -43.93 -22.50 41.83
C ASP A 219 -43.43 -22.79 40.41
N VAL A 220 -44.05 -22.18 39.39
CA VAL A 220 -43.59 -22.31 37.99
C VAL A 220 -42.22 -21.65 37.82
N LEU A 221 -41.99 -20.47 38.44
CA LEU A 221 -40.67 -19.79 38.42
C LEU A 221 -39.60 -20.65 39.06
N LYS A 222 -39.88 -21.30 40.21
CA LYS A 222 -38.96 -22.23 40.87
C LYS A 222 -38.64 -23.45 39.98
N GLU A 223 -39.64 -23.99 39.30
CA GLU A 223 -39.47 -25.17 38.42
C GLU A 223 -38.58 -24.81 37.21
N ILE A 224 -38.82 -23.69 36.56
CA ILE A 224 -37.99 -23.18 35.45
C ILE A 224 -36.60 -22.85 35.97
N GLY A 225 -36.51 -22.22 37.17
CA GLY A 225 -35.25 -21.85 37.79
C GLY A 225 -34.35 -22.99 38.22
N LYS A 226 -34.92 -24.19 38.49
CA LYS A 226 -34.13 -25.37 38.89
C LYS A 226 -33.05 -25.74 37.89
N ASN A 227 -33.27 -25.51 36.61
CA ASN A 227 -32.35 -25.89 35.53
C ASN A 227 -31.55 -24.69 34.98
N HIS A 228 -31.86 -23.46 35.42
CA HIS A 228 -31.15 -22.25 34.98
C HIS A 228 -30.28 -21.69 36.07
N PHE A 229 -29.04 -21.22 35.74
CA PHE A 229 -28.06 -20.75 36.73
C PHE A 229 -28.58 -19.55 37.58
N ILE A 230 -29.33 -18.62 36.97
CA ILE A 230 -29.95 -17.47 37.66
C ILE A 230 -31.04 -17.94 38.63
N GLY A 231 -31.86 -18.90 38.21
CA GLY A 231 -32.89 -19.48 39.08
C GLY A 231 -32.32 -20.27 40.27
N LYS A 232 -31.21 -20.98 40.03
CA LYS A 232 -30.46 -21.62 41.16
C LYS A 232 -29.89 -20.57 42.12
N ALA A 233 -29.41 -19.43 41.63
CA ALA A 233 -28.91 -18.32 42.44
C ALA A 233 -30.04 -17.72 43.31
N LEU A 234 -31.22 -17.45 42.69
CA LEU A 234 -32.40 -16.91 43.42
C LEU A 234 -32.91 -17.90 44.44
N ALA A 235 -33.06 -19.19 44.10
CA ALA A 235 -33.47 -20.24 45.01
C ALA A 235 -32.48 -20.44 46.19
N THR A 236 -31.20 -20.27 45.96
CA THR A 236 -30.15 -20.31 46.99
C THR A 236 -30.22 -19.15 47.95
N GLY A 237 -30.54 -17.92 47.44
CA GLY A 237 -30.64 -16.71 48.24
C GLY A 237 -31.91 -16.67 49.12
N MET A 238 -32.95 -17.44 48.81
CA MET A 238 -34.21 -17.51 49.56
C MET A 238 -34.20 -18.58 50.70
N GLY A 239 -33.10 -19.33 50.82
CA GLY A 239 -32.93 -20.34 51.87
C GLY A 239 -31.95 -19.91 52.99
N SER A 240 -31.66 -20.80 53.96
CA SER A 240 -30.63 -20.52 54.97
C SER A 240 -29.25 -20.33 54.28
N LEU A 241 -28.66 -19.17 54.51
CA LEU A 241 -27.33 -18.80 53.95
C LEU A 241 -26.24 -19.60 54.67
N THR A 242 -25.78 -20.65 54.04
CA THR A 242 -24.53 -21.38 54.42
C THR A 242 -23.33 -20.76 53.65
N ALA A 243 -22.12 -20.86 54.19
CA ALA A 243 -20.92 -20.31 53.53
C ALA A 243 -20.77 -20.79 52.08
N ASP A 244 -21.02 -22.08 51.83
CA ASP A 244 -20.93 -22.66 50.46
C ASP A 244 -21.92 -22.06 49.48
N LYS A 245 -23.11 -21.71 49.94
CA LYS A 245 -24.15 -21.06 49.12
C LYS A 245 -23.79 -19.61 48.79
N VAL A 246 -23.16 -18.91 49.72
CA VAL A 246 -22.66 -17.55 49.50
C VAL A 246 -21.55 -17.54 48.47
N ILE A 247 -20.61 -18.47 48.59
CA ILE A 247 -19.51 -18.63 47.63
C ILE A 247 -20.09 -18.94 46.24
N TYR A 248 -21.03 -19.86 46.11
CA TYR A 248 -21.70 -20.19 44.85
C TYR A 248 -22.41 -18.99 44.24
N LEU A 249 -23.08 -18.19 45.04
CA LEU A 249 -23.77 -16.97 44.59
C LEU A 249 -22.79 -15.91 44.06
N ILE A 250 -21.67 -15.73 44.74
CA ILE A 250 -20.59 -14.84 44.30
C ILE A 250 -20.04 -15.28 42.94
N PHE A 251 -19.79 -16.60 42.76
CA PHE A 251 -19.33 -17.14 41.48
C PHE A 251 -20.33 -16.86 40.33
N ILE A 252 -21.62 -17.09 40.56
CA ILE A 252 -22.65 -16.84 39.52
C ILE A 252 -22.75 -15.37 39.15
N ILE A 253 -22.75 -14.49 40.12
CA ILE A 253 -22.76 -13.04 39.89
C ILE A 253 -21.48 -12.62 39.15
N GLY A 254 -20.34 -13.13 39.59
CA GLY A 254 -19.06 -12.88 38.92
C GLY A 254 -19.06 -13.32 37.45
N PHE A 255 -19.53 -14.51 37.14
CA PHE A 255 -19.66 -14.97 35.75
C PHE A 255 -20.61 -14.13 34.92
N TYR A 256 -21.75 -13.71 35.51
CA TYR A 256 -22.70 -12.85 34.83
C TYR A 256 -22.11 -11.47 34.50
N LEU A 257 -21.41 -10.86 35.46
CA LEU A 257 -20.73 -9.59 35.25
C LEU A 257 -19.62 -9.72 34.21
N LEU A 258 -18.86 -10.83 34.23
CA LEU A 258 -17.85 -11.11 33.23
C LEU A 258 -18.46 -11.21 31.82
N GLN A 259 -19.61 -11.88 31.69
CA GLN A 259 -20.31 -12.01 30.41
C GLN A 259 -20.78 -10.64 29.89
N ILE A 260 -21.34 -9.79 30.76
CA ILE A 260 -21.72 -8.44 30.39
C ILE A 260 -20.49 -7.66 29.93
N TYR A 261 -19.38 -7.72 30.67
CA TYR A 261 -18.14 -7.05 30.33
C TYR A 261 -17.62 -7.50 28.95
N GLN A 262 -17.59 -8.81 28.67
CA GLN A 262 -17.17 -9.35 27.36
C GLN A 262 -18.08 -8.83 26.23
N ASN A 263 -19.40 -8.80 26.43
CA ASN A 263 -20.32 -8.31 25.41
C ASN A 263 -20.20 -6.80 25.16
N VAL A 264 -19.96 -6.01 26.21
CA VAL A 264 -19.67 -4.57 26.06
C VAL A 264 -18.37 -4.35 25.29
N THR A 265 -17.32 -5.12 25.60
CA THR A 265 -16.03 -5.04 24.89
C THR A 265 -16.17 -5.44 23.41
N MET A 266 -16.95 -6.49 23.12
CA MET A 266 -17.25 -6.92 21.74
C MET A 266 -18.00 -5.84 20.97
N CYS A 267 -19.02 -5.23 21.59
CA CYS A 267 -19.80 -4.13 21.00
C CYS A 267 -18.91 -2.92 20.69
N SER A 268 -18.05 -2.52 21.64
CA SER A 268 -17.11 -1.41 21.46
C SER A 268 -16.12 -1.70 20.31
N ARG A 269 -15.54 -2.91 20.27
CA ARG A 269 -14.65 -3.33 19.19
C ARG A 269 -15.35 -3.28 17.83
N MET A 270 -16.57 -3.81 17.76
CA MET A 270 -17.36 -3.81 16.52
C MET A 270 -17.62 -2.39 16.03
N TYR A 271 -17.98 -1.48 16.93
CA TYR A 271 -18.21 -0.06 16.62
C TYR A 271 -16.93 0.60 16.07
N ASN A 272 -15.81 0.46 16.77
CA ASN A 272 -14.53 1.04 16.35
C ASN A 272 -14.04 0.45 15.01
N ASN A 273 -14.20 -0.85 14.81
CA ASN A 273 -13.87 -1.50 13.54
C ASN A 273 -14.75 -0.98 12.40
N THR A 274 -16.03 -0.73 12.65
CA THR A 274 -16.94 -0.19 11.62
C THR A 274 -16.53 1.21 11.17
N ILE A 275 -16.15 2.09 12.11
CA ILE A 275 -15.62 3.41 11.79
C ILE A 275 -14.35 3.26 10.93
N LYS A 276 -13.40 2.46 11.41
CA LYS A 276 -12.13 2.23 10.72
C LYS A 276 -12.32 1.67 9.31
N ILE A 277 -13.19 0.67 9.15
CA ILE A 277 -13.52 0.09 7.84
C ILE A 277 -14.14 1.14 6.92
N ASN A 278 -15.09 1.94 7.43
CA ASN A 278 -15.72 2.99 6.62
C ASN A 278 -14.71 4.00 6.12
N ASP A 279 -13.81 4.47 6.98
CA ASP A 279 -12.77 5.44 6.61
C ASP A 279 -11.79 4.84 5.59
N TYR A 280 -11.40 3.59 5.78
CA TYR A 280 -10.53 2.88 4.85
C TYR A 280 -11.16 2.67 3.48
N LEU A 281 -12.43 2.28 3.44
CA LEU A 281 -13.17 2.11 2.19
C LEU A 281 -13.40 3.46 1.48
N PHE A 282 -13.60 4.53 2.23
CA PHE A 282 -13.76 5.86 1.67
C PHE A 282 -12.44 6.35 1.03
N GLU A 283 -11.31 6.25 1.73
CA GLU A 283 -9.99 6.62 1.19
C GLU A 283 -9.62 5.75 -0.02
N MET A 284 -9.92 4.44 0.02
CA MET A 284 -9.72 3.55 -1.13
C MET A 284 -10.60 3.93 -2.33
N ARG A 285 -11.84 4.35 -2.11
CA ARG A 285 -12.73 4.84 -3.17
C ARG A 285 -12.14 6.07 -3.86
N GLU A 286 -11.70 7.05 -3.08
CA GLU A 286 -11.08 8.28 -3.60
C GLU A 286 -9.80 7.96 -4.39
N TYR A 287 -8.97 7.06 -3.86
CA TYR A 287 -7.76 6.61 -4.55
C TYR A 287 -8.05 5.89 -5.87
N ILE A 288 -9.04 4.99 -5.88
CA ILE A 288 -9.42 4.24 -7.09
C ILE A 288 -9.97 5.20 -8.16
N GLU A 289 -10.81 6.16 -7.78
CA GLU A 289 -11.33 7.17 -8.70
C GLU A 289 -10.19 7.99 -9.32
N TYR A 290 -9.25 8.45 -8.49
CA TYR A 290 -8.05 9.13 -8.95
C TYR A 290 -7.23 8.26 -9.91
N SER A 291 -6.96 7.01 -9.52
CA SER A 291 -6.14 6.09 -10.31
C SER A 291 -6.75 5.78 -11.69
N ILE A 292 -8.07 5.60 -11.76
CA ILE A 292 -8.79 5.42 -13.03
C ILE A 292 -8.58 6.65 -13.95
N LYS A 293 -8.82 7.85 -13.43
CA LYS A 293 -8.66 9.08 -14.21
C LYS A 293 -7.23 9.30 -14.69
N ASN A 294 -6.27 8.99 -13.82
CA ASN A 294 -4.84 9.05 -14.15
C ASN A 294 -4.47 8.10 -15.30
N MET A 295 -4.91 6.84 -15.22
CA MET A 295 -4.72 5.83 -16.25
C MET A 295 -5.42 6.21 -17.57
N GLU A 296 -6.66 6.68 -17.51
CA GLU A 296 -7.42 7.12 -18.70
C GLU A 296 -6.76 8.32 -19.39
N CYS A 297 -6.24 9.27 -18.61
CA CYS A 297 -5.50 10.41 -19.14
C CYS A 297 -4.24 9.93 -19.89
N PHE A 298 -3.47 9.02 -19.31
CA PHE A 298 -2.31 8.43 -19.98
C PHE A 298 -2.69 7.72 -21.29
N LEU A 299 -3.72 6.89 -21.26
CA LEU A 299 -4.22 6.19 -22.45
C LEU A 299 -4.65 7.16 -23.55
N LYS A 300 -5.38 8.22 -23.20
CA LYS A 300 -5.85 9.23 -24.17
C LYS A 300 -4.70 9.87 -24.93
N LEU A 301 -3.59 10.15 -24.23
CA LEU A 301 -2.44 10.86 -24.80
C LEU A 301 -1.47 9.92 -25.55
N ASN A 302 -1.37 8.65 -25.17
CA ASN A 302 -0.27 7.79 -25.60
C ASN A 302 -0.70 6.50 -26.32
N LYS A 303 -2.01 6.28 -26.53
CA LYS A 303 -2.56 5.05 -27.14
C LYS A 303 -2.03 4.77 -28.56
N GLU A 304 -1.63 5.80 -29.31
CA GLU A 304 -1.16 5.66 -30.70
C GLU A 304 0.31 5.26 -30.80
N LEU A 305 1.06 5.27 -29.67
CA LEU A 305 2.48 4.94 -29.63
C LEU A 305 2.65 3.43 -29.72
N LYS A 306 3.28 2.96 -30.81
CA LYS A 306 3.35 1.52 -31.14
C LYS A 306 4.08 0.69 -30.11
N CYS A 307 5.20 1.19 -29.58
CA CYS A 307 6.00 0.47 -28.61
C CYS A 307 5.36 0.42 -27.23
N TYR A 308 4.35 1.27 -26.98
CA TYR A 308 3.59 1.30 -25.73
C TYR A 308 2.29 0.48 -25.78
N ASN A 309 1.93 -0.15 -26.90
CA ASN A 309 0.68 -0.89 -27.05
C ASN A 309 0.50 -1.98 -25.96
N GLY A 310 1.53 -2.75 -25.66
CA GLY A 310 1.46 -3.78 -24.62
C GLY A 310 1.15 -3.19 -23.24
N PHE A 311 1.83 -2.12 -22.89
CA PHE A 311 1.61 -1.40 -21.62
C PHE A 311 0.22 -0.76 -21.57
N CYS A 312 -0.22 -0.11 -22.66
CA CYS A 312 -1.56 0.49 -22.76
C CYS A 312 -2.68 -0.55 -22.62
N ASN A 313 -2.49 -1.76 -23.16
CA ASN A 313 -3.44 -2.85 -23.01
C ASN A 313 -3.56 -3.31 -21.55
N ASP A 314 -2.44 -3.44 -20.85
CA ASP A 314 -2.45 -3.79 -19.42
C ASP A 314 -3.10 -2.68 -18.58
N ILE A 315 -2.81 -1.39 -18.86
CA ILE A 315 -3.51 -0.26 -18.24
C ILE A 315 -5.02 -0.37 -18.43
N SER A 316 -5.47 -0.62 -19.66
CA SER A 316 -6.90 -0.74 -19.99
C SER A 316 -7.57 -1.87 -19.22
N LYS A 317 -6.92 -3.04 -19.16
CA LYS A 317 -7.40 -4.22 -18.42
C LYS A 317 -7.57 -3.92 -16.92
N HIS A 318 -6.54 -3.34 -16.30
CA HIS A 318 -6.58 -3.03 -14.87
C HIS A 318 -7.54 -1.88 -14.56
N CYS A 319 -7.68 -0.91 -15.46
CA CYS A 319 -8.66 0.16 -15.35
C CYS A 319 -10.11 -0.40 -15.32
N ASP A 320 -10.42 -1.40 -16.13
CA ASP A 320 -11.74 -2.04 -16.13
C ASP A 320 -12.03 -2.78 -14.81
N GLU A 321 -11.04 -3.44 -14.22
CA GLU A 321 -11.21 -4.07 -12.89
C GLU A 321 -11.36 -3.02 -11.77
N LEU A 322 -10.61 -1.92 -11.82
CA LEU A 322 -10.76 -0.81 -10.88
C LEU A 322 -12.15 -0.15 -10.99
N ARG A 323 -12.73 -0.03 -12.20
CA ARG A 323 -14.10 0.46 -12.39
C ARG A 323 -15.15 -0.45 -11.72
N LYS A 324 -14.98 -1.78 -11.79
CA LYS A 324 -15.86 -2.72 -11.08
C LYS A 324 -15.79 -2.50 -9.57
N MET A 325 -14.58 -2.30 -9.05
CA MET A 325 -14.37 -1.98 -7.63
C MET A 325 -14.96 -0.63 -7.25
N GLN A 326 -14.80 0.40 -8.09
CA GLN A 326 -15.41 1.71 -7.91
C GLN A 326 -16.93 1.62 -7.81
N LEU A 327 -17.58 0.86 -8.70
CA LEU A 327 -19.03 0.64 -8.65
C LEU A 327 -19.49 0.02 -7.32
N LEU A 328 -18.71 -0.91 -6.77
CA LEU A 328 -18.99 -1.47 -5.44
C LEU A 328 -18.84 -0.40 -4.34
N LEU A 329 -17.85 0.47 -4.43
CA LEU A 329 -17.55 1.46 -3.39
C LEU A 329 -18.38 2.75 -3.50
N ASN A 330 -19.13 2.99 -4.58
CA ASN A 330 -19.88 4.24 -4.81
C ASN A 330 -20.89 4.58 -3.69
N ARG A 331 -21.42 3.58 -2.97
CA ARG A 331 -22.33 3.79 -1.83
C ARG A 331 -21.62 4.21 -0.55
N VAL A 332 -20.31 4.04 -0.47
CA VAL A 332 -19.54 4.37 0.73
C VAL A 332 -19.39 5.88 0.83
N LYS A 333 -19.94 6.46 1.90
CA LYS A 333 -19.85 7.88 2.23
C LYS A 333 -19.00 8.07 3.49
N PRO A 334 -18.49 9.28 3.75
CA PRO A 334 -17.82 9.57 5.03
C PRO A 334 -18.65 9.08 6.22
N PHE A 335 -17.98 8.69 7.30
CA PHE A 335 -18.67 8.18 8.48
C PHE A 335 -19.39 9.30 9.21
N GLU A 336 -20.72 9.17 9.31
CA GLU A 336 -21.56 9.99 10.16
C GLU A 336 -22.40 9.06 11.05
N LEU A 337 -22.46 9.32 12.35
CA LEU A 337 -23.26 8.52 13.26
C LEU A 337 -24.75 8.73 12.96
N SER A 338 -25.33 7.82 12.19
CA SER A 338 -26.74 7.84 11.82
C SER A 338 -27.34 6.44 11.89
N PHE A 339 -28.66 6.37 11.97
CA PHE A 339 -29.37 5.09 11.95
C PHE A 339 -29.19 4.38 10.59
N GLU A 340 -29.06 5.12 9.50
CA GLU A 340 -28.78 4.58 8.18
C GLU A 340 -27.43 3.87 8.14
N LYS A 341 -26.39 4.41 8.77
CA LYS A 341 -25.06 3.78 8.86
C LYS A 341 -25.08 2.45 9.63
N LEU A 342 -25.93 2.33 10.64
CA LEU A 342 -26.11 1.05 11.33
C LEU A 342 -26.75 -0.01 10.43
N LEU A 343 -27.62 0.40 9.51
CA LEU A 343 -28.23 -0.50 8.52
C LEU A 343 -27.27 -0.84 7.37
N ASP A 344 -26.24 -0.03 7.12
CA ASP A 344 -25.25 -0.26 6.06
C ASP A 344 -24.00 -1.03 6.54
N MET A 345 -23.91 -1.42 7.80
CA MET A 345 -22.73 -2.12 8.35
C MET A 345 -22.39 -3.40 7.59
N GLY A 346 -23.39 -4.21 7.28
CA GLY A 346 -23.22 -5.45 6.52
C GLY A 346 -22.66 -5.19 5.12
N TYR A 347 -23.06 -4.08 4.50
CA TYR A 347 -22.54 -3.69 3.21
C TYR A 347 -21.06 -3.24 3.29
N LEU A 348 -20.69 -2.46 4.29
CA LEU A 348 -19.31 -2.04 4.53
C LEU A 348 -18.40 -3.25 4.76
N LEU A 349 -18.82 -4.18 5.60
CA LEU A 349 -18.09 -5.41 5.86
C LEU A 349 -17.94 -6.26 4.59
N LYS A 350 -19.00 -6.41 3.78
CA LYS A 350 -18.92 -7.09 2.50
C LYS A 350 -17.88 -6.44 1.58
N CYS A 351 -17.93 -5.12 1.40
CA CYS A 351 -16.97 -4.41 0.55
C CYS A 351 -15.52 -4.64 1.02
N TYR A 352 -15.29 -4.57 2.32
CA TYR A 352 -13.97 -4.75 2.92
C TYR A 352 -13.45 -6.19 2.73
N TYR A 353 -14.33 -7.19 2.90
CA TYR A 353 -14.02 -8.59 2.64
C TYR A 353 -13.75 -8.87 1.15
N GLU A 354 -14.51 -8.29 0.23
CA GLU A 354 -14.33 -8.46 -1.21
C GLU A 354 -12.95 -7.93 -1.67
N ILE A 355 -12.54 -6.75 -1.18
CA ILE A 355 -11.20 -6.21 -1.47
C ILE A 355 -10.10 -7.12 -0.88
N HIS A 356 -10.32 -7.70 0.30
CA HIS A 356 -9.37 -8.65 0.90
C HIS A 356 -9.25 -9.95 0.11
N SER A 357 -10.36 -10.52 -0.36
CA SER A 357 -10.43 -11.89 -0.89
C SER A 357 -10.29 -11.99 -2.42
N ASN A 358 -10.50 -10.90 -3.16
CA ASN A 358 -10.49 -10.92 -4.62
C ASN A 358 -9.06 -10.73 -5.16
N VAL A 359 -8.54 -11.77 -5.82
CA VAL A 359 -7.17 -11.79 -6.37
C VAL A 359 -7.03 -10.84 -7.57
N ASP A 360 -8.02 -10.74 -8.44
CA ASP A 360 -7.96 -9.85 -9.62
C ASP A 360 -7.92 -8.37 -9.19
N TRP A 361 -8.68 -8.04 -8.15
CA TRP A 361 -8.66 -6.69 -7.58
C TRP A 361 -7.34 -6.38 -6.87
N GLU A 362 -6.77 -7.38 -6.18
CA GLU A 362 -5.44 -7.25 -5.59
C GLU A 362 -4.38 -6.92 -6.65
N GLN A 363 -4.38 -7.68 -7.76
CA GLN A 363 -3.44 -7.45 -8.85
C GLN A 363 -3.62 -6.06 -9.47
N SER A 364 -4.88 -5.63 -9.64
CA SER A 364 -5.18 -4.32 -10.24
C SER A 364 -4.83 -3.15 -9.33
N LEU A 365 -4.99 -3.30 -8.01
CA LEU A 365 -4.51 -2.31 -7.04
C LEU A 365 -2.98 -2.24 -7.01
N LYS A 366 -2.28 -3.38 -6.99
CA LYS A 366 -0.80 -3.41 -7.08
C LYS A 366 -0.30 -2.76 -8.37
N PHE A 367 -0.98 -3.05 -9.50
CA PHE A 367 -0.66 -2.38 -10.77
C PHE A 367 -0.87 -0.86 -10.66
N SER A 368 -1.95 -0.41 -10.04
CA SER A 368 -2.22 1.02 -9.86
C SER A 368 -1.17 1.73 -9.01
N PHE A 369 -0.64 1.07 -7.97
CA PHE A 369 0.47 1.62 -7.15
C PHE A 369 1.75 1.76 -7.98
N GLY A 370 2.07 0.75 -8.79
CA GLY A 370 3.21 0.81 -9.70
C GLY A 370 3.06 1.87 -10.79
N PHE A 371 1.86 1.99 -11.35
CA PHE A 371 1.55 3.03 -12.35
C PHE A 371 1.69 4.43 -11.78
N GLU A 372 1.22 4.66 -10.55
CA GLU A 372 1.39 5.94 -9.85
C GLU A 372 2.88 6.25 -9.62
N GLY A 373 3.65 5.25 -9.17
CA GLY A 373 5.10 5.39 -9.04
C GLY A 373 5.78 5.72 -10.37
N TYR A 374 5.36 5.09 -11.47
CA TYR A 374 5.87 5.35 -12.82
C TYR A 374 5.57 6.79 -13.27
N MET A 375 4.33 7.24 -13.10
CA MET A 375 3.95 8.61 -13.47
C MET A 375 4.66 9.66 -12.64
N ASN A 376 4.85 9.42 -11.35
CA ASN A 376 5.62 10.32 -10.48
C ASN A 376 7.10 10.40 -10.88
N ASN A 377 7.72 9.27 -11.25
CA ASN A 377 9.07 9.24 -11.78
C ASN A 377 9.17 10.02 -13.11
N LEU A 378 8.21 9.87 -14.03
CA LEU A 378 8.19 10.64 -15.28
C LEU A 378 7.98 12.14 -15.04
N LEU A 379 7.17 12.53 -14.05
CA LEU A 379 7.01 13.93 -13.67
C LEU A 379 8.32 14.53 -13.18
N GLY A 380 9.13 13.81 -12.43
CA GLY A 380 10.46 14.26 -12.03
C GLY A 380 11.45 14.43 -13.19
N VAL A 381 11.41 13.50 -14.17
CA VAL A 381 12.16 13.65 -15.44
C VAL A 381 11.68 14.88 -16.20
N PHE A 382 10.38 15.06 -16.32
CA PHE A 382 9.76 16.20 -16.98
C PHE A 382 10.15 17.54 -16.32
N GLU A 383 10.15 17.61 -14.99
CA GLU A 383 10.63 18.78 -14.24
C GLU A 383 12.11 19.08 -14.55
N ASN A 384 12.97 18.05 -14.63
CA ASN A 384 14.36 18.24 -15.03
C ASN A 384 14.48 18.76 -16.48
N LEU A 385 13.59 18.38 -17.40
CA LEU A 385 13.52 18.92 -18.78
C LEU A 385 13.08 20.39 -18.77
N GLU A 386 12.04 20.76 -18.02
CA GLU A 386 11.56 22.15 -17.89
C GLU A 386 12.65 23.05 -17.29
N CYS A 387 13.38 22.58 -16.27
CA CYS A 387 14.51 23.29 -15.66
C CYS A 387 15.76 23.32 -16.56
N LYS A 388 15.76 22.64 -17.70
CA LYS A 388 16.93 22.50 -18.61
C LYS A 388 18.14 21.85 -17.95
N ASN A 389 17.89 21.02 -16.95
CA ASN A 389 18.92 20.18 -16.32
C ASN A 389 19.29 19.01 -17.22
N ILE A 390 18.33 18.48 -17.96
CA ILE A 390 18.53 17.39 -18.92
C ILE A 390 18.02 17.81 -20.30
N SER A 391 18.45 17.08 -21.33
CA SER A 391 18.01 17.28 -22.71
C SER A 391 17.73 15.94 -23.38
N TYR A 392 16.98 15.94 -24.48
CA TYR A 392 16.72 14.76 -25.29
C TYR A 392 17.95 14.31 -26.07
N ALA A 393 18.12 13.01 -26.21
CA ALA A 393 19.06 12.39 -27.12
C ALA A 393 18.50 12.33 -28.54
N ASN A 394 19.40 12.38 -29.53
CA ASN A 394 19.15 11.98 -30.90
C ASN A 394 19.84 10.65 -31.17
N PHE A 395 19.16 9.71 -31.79
CA PHE A 395 19.69 8.37 -32.05
C PHE A 395 20.09 8.27 -33.51
N ASP A 396 21.36 7.83 -33.75
CA ASP A 396 21.94 7.67 -35.10
C ASP A 396 22.71 6.35 -35.19
N LEU A 397 22.35 5.53 -36.14
CA LEU A 397 23.01 4.23 -36.40
C LEU A 397 24.36 4.35 -37.14
N SER A 398 24.86 5.57 -37.39
CA SER A 398 26.15 5.80 -38.08
C SER A 398 27.39 5.36 -37.28
N GLY A 399 27.20 4.91 -36.02
CA GLY A 399 28.27 4.47 -35.14
C GLY A 399 28.94 5.60 -34.33
N ASN A 400 28.52 6.85 -34.52
CA ASN A 400 29.07 7.97 -33.76
C ASN A 400 28.32 8.15 -32.43
N CYS A 401 29.08 8.38 -31.36
CA CYS A 401 28.52 8.83 -30.09
C CYS A 401 29.18 10.14 -29.68
N HIS A 402 28.39 11.19 -29.58
CA HIS A 402 28.86 12.51 -29.19
C HIS A 402 27.92 13.13 -28.17
N ILE A 403 28.46 13.48 -27.00
CA ILE A 403 27.73 14.11 -25.92
C ILE A 403 28.36 15.50 -25.66
N GLU A 404 27.59 16.55 -25.83
CA GLU A 404 28.02 17.93 -25.60
C GLU A 404 27.59 18.40 -24.20
N LYS A 405 28.55 19.02 -23.49
CA LYS A 405 28.35 19.65 -22.18
C LYS A 405 27.68 18.70 -21.17
N GLN A 406 28.09 17.44 -21.16
CA GLN A 406 27.66 16.51 -20.12
C GLN A 406 28.24 16.88 -18.76
N TYR A 407 27.51 16.52 -17.71
CA TYR A 407 27.94 16.71 -16.34
C TYR A 407 27.41 15.64 -15.39
N TYR A 408 27.98 15.58 -14.21
CA TYR A 408 27.65 14.59 -13.20
C TYR A 408 26.38 15.02 -12.45
N PRO A 409 25.30 14.20 -12.41
CA PRO A 409 23.99 14.57 -11.88
C PRO A 409 23.98 15.18 -10.47
N PRO A 410 24.75 14.65 -9.47
CA PRO A 410 24.78 15.24 -8.12
C PRO A 410 25.23 16.69 -8.05
N LEU A 411 25.90 17.19 -9.08
CA LEU A 411 26.43 18.57 -9.13
C LEU A 411 25.46 19.54 -9.81
N VAL A 412 24.24 19.13 -10.13
CA VAL A 412 23.27 19.95 -10.89
C VAL A 412 23.04 21.34 -10.30
N ASP A 413 23.00 21.44 -8.98
CA ASP A 413 22.77 22.67 -8.24
C ASP A 413 24.07 23.48 -7.93
N GLU A 414 25.24 22.91 -8.25
CA GLU A 414 26.59 23.47 -7.90
C GLU A 414 27.33 24.09 -9.09
N ASN A 415 26.64 24.46 -10.18
CA ASN A 415 27.28 24.92 -11.43
C ASN A 415 28.36 23.95 -11.95
N PRO A 416 28.01 22.76 -12.37
CA PRO A 416 28.94 21.69 -12.71
C PRO A 416 29.83 22.06 -13.87
N VAL A 417 31.08 21.56 -13.84
CA VAL A 417 31.96 21.61 -15.01
C VAL A 417 31.37 20.70 -16.09
N LYS A 418 31.10 21.29 -17.26
CA LYS A 418 30.49 20.62 -18.41
C LYS A 418 31.56 20.22 -19.41
N ASN A 419 31.55 18.96 -19.83
CA ASN A 419 32.56 18.40 -20.73
C ASN A 419 31.91 17.87 -22.01
N ASP A 420 32.58 18.03 -23.14
CA ASP A 420 32.28 17.43 -24.42
C ASP A 420 33.01 16.09 -24.55
N CYS A 421 32.29 15.05 -24.95
CA CYS A 421 32.86 13.70 -25.15
C CYS A 421 32.46 13.13 -26.50
N LYS A 422 33.45 12.59 -27.24
CA LYS A 422 33.26 11.87 -28.50
C LYS A 422 33.77 10.46 -28.36
N PHE A 423 32.94 9.49 -28.62
CA PHE A 423 33.23 8.05 -28.47
C PHE A 423 33.30 7.36 -29.85
N ASP A 424 34.02 7.99 -30.78
CA ASP A 424 34.30 7.46 -32.12
C ASP A 424 35.49 6.48 -32.16
N LYS A 425 36.22 6.38 -31.06
CA LYS A 425 37.41 5.53 -30.88
C LYS A 425 37.72 5.32 -29.40
N ASN A 426 38.65 4.43 -29.08
CA ASN A 426 39.15 4.23 -27.71
C ASN A 426 39.75 5.52 -27.17
N ILE A 427 39.38 5.87 -25.93
CA ILE A 427 39.77 7.12 -25.28
C ILE A 427 40.65 6.79 -24.06
N ILE A 428 41.75 7.49 -23.93
CA ILE A 428 42.60 7.46 -22.75
C ILE A 428 42.49 8.82 -22.03
N ILE A 429 42.01 8.78 -20.77
CA ILE A 429 41.86 9.99 -19.93
C ILE A 429 43.00 10.06 -18.95
N SER A 430 43.81 11.10 -19.05
CA SER A 430 44.93 11.41 -18.13
C SER A 430 44.74 12.77 -17.46
N SER A 431 44.82 12.79 -16.15
CA SER A 431 44.83 14.05 -15.37
C SER A 431 45.45 13.81 -13.98
N PRO A 432 45.81 14.84 -13.23
CA PRO A 432 46.27 14.70 -11.85
C PRO A 432 45.25 14.00 -10.94
N ASN A 433 45.67 13.52 -9.79
CA ASN A 433 44.75 13.01 -8.77
C ASN A 433 43.76 14.10 -8.38
N ALA A 434 42.52 13.70 -8.11
CA ALA A 434 41.37 14.59 -7.88
C ALA A 434 41.02 15.51 -9.09
N GLY A 435 41.52 15.24 -10.29
CA GLY A 435 41.25 16.02 -11.51
C GLY A 435 39.92 15.59 -12.22
N GLY A 436 39.04 14.83 -11.59
CA GLY A 436 37.72 14.50 -12.13
C GLY A 436 37.71 13.35 -13.13
N LYS A 437 38.77 12.52 -13.27
CA LYS A 437 38.81 11.37 -14.21
C LYS A 437 37.65 10.41 -14.03
N THR A 438 37.39 9.97 -12.78
CA THR A 438 36.31 9.03 -12.48
C THR A 438 34.95 9.70 -12.69
N THR A 439 34.84 10.98 -12.37
CA THR A 439 33.60 11.75 -12.54
C THR A 439 33.15 11.82 -14.00
N ILE A 440 34.08 12.07 -14.94
CA ILE A 440 33.75 12.15 -16.36
C ILE A 440 33.34 10.78 -16.92
N ILE A 441 34.01 9.69 -16.47
CA ILE A 441 33.66 8.32 -16.87
C ILE A 441 32.27 7.98 -16.32
N LYS A 442 32.03 8.18 -15.02
CA LYS A 442 30.70 7.96 -14.41
C LYS A 442 29.62 8.78 -15.13
N SER A 443 29.87 10.06 -15.41
CA SER A 443 28.93 10.94 -16.13
C SER A 443 28.56 10.39 -17.52
N SER A 444 29.58 9.94 -18.27
CA SER A 444 29.34 9.38 -19.62
C SER A 444 28.50 8.12 -19.57
N MET A 445 28.83 7.18 -18.69
CA MET A 445 28.08 5.92 -18.54
C MET A 445 26.63 6.18 -18.08
N LEU A 446 26.43 7.05 -17.09
CA LEU A 446 25.11 7.43 -16.62
C LEU A 446 24.26 8.04 -17.74
N ASN A 447 24.83 8.97 -18.49
CA ASN A 447 24.13 9.65 -19.59
C ASN A 447 23.77 8.67 -20.74
N ILE A 448 24.63 7.70 -21.02
CA ILE A 448 24.32 6.64 -21.99
C ILE A 448 23.16 5.77 -21.47
N ILE A 449 23.20 5.30 -20.21
CA ILE A 449 22.15 4.49 -19.62
C ILE A 449 20.82 5.25 -19.61
N PHE A 450 20.79 6.46 -19.13
CA PHE A 450 19.57 7.28 -19.08
C PHE A 450 19.00 7.53 -20.48
N SER A 451 19.87 7.81 -21.46
CA SER A 451 19.46 7.98 -22.85
C SER A 451 18.84 6.70 -23.42
N GLN A 452 19.36 5.51 -23.07
CA GLN A 452 18.83 4.21 -23.53
C GLN A 452 17.69 3.66 -22.67
N GLN A 453 17.30 4.36 -21.62
CA GLN A 453 16.09 4.06 -20.84
C GLN A 453 14.94 5.02 -21.16
N LEU A 454 15.25 6.31 -21.24
CA LEU A 454 14.27 7.41 -21.28
C LEU A 454 14.44 8.38 -22.44
N GLY A 455 15.45 8.21 -23.27
CA GLY A 455 15.72 9.11 -24.38
C GLY A 455 16.28 10.49 -23.95
N CYS A 456 16.75 10.65 -22.72
CA CYS A 456 17.27 11.91 -22.22
C CYS A 456 18.40 11.73 -21.21
N GLY A 457 19.15 12.79 -20.90
CA GLY A 457 20.24 12.74 -19.93
C GLY A 457 20.77 14.13 -19.55
N PHE A 458 21.73 14.17 -18.62
CA PHE A 458 22.37 15.39 -18.07
C PHE A 458 23.44 15.93 -19.00
N TYR A 459 23.01 16.51 -20.11
CA TYR A 459 23.83 17.11 -21.15
C TYR A 459 23.05 18.21 -21.89
N LYS A 460 23.75 18.98 -22.74
CA LYS A 460 23.12 19.97 -23.61
C LYS A 460 22.56 19.31 -24.88
N SER A 461 23.32 18.41 -25.51
CA SER A 461 22.91 17.62 -26.66
C SER A 461 23.64 16.29 -26.67
N CYS A 462 23.02 15.30 -27.25
CA CYS A 462 23.57 13.96 -27.40
C CYS A 462 23.16 13.35 -28.74
N VAL A 463 24.14 12.84 -29.50
CA VAL A 463 23.92 11.93 -30.62
C VAL A 463 24.46 10.58 -30.21
N LEU A 464 23.63 9.56 -30.15
CA LEU A 464 23.98 8.25 -29.62
C LEU A 464 23.61 7.13 -30.60
N ASN A 465 24.59 6.29 -30.94
CA ASN A 465 24.32 4.94 -31.44
C ASN A 465 24.16 4.02 -30.22
N PRO A 466 22.96 3.41 -30.00
CA PRO A 466 22.70 2.63 -28.79
C PRO A 466 23.67 1.45 -28.61
N TYR A 467 24.21 1.34 -27.42
CA TYR A 467 25.12 0.25 -27.03
C TYR A 467 24.34 -0.99 -26.60
N THR A 468 24.80 -2.17 -27.05
CA THR A 468 24.27 -3.46 -26.62
C THR A 468 24.87 -3.92 -25.30
N HIS A 469 26.12 -3.56 -25.02
CA HIS A 469 26.84 -3.95 -23.80
C HIS A 469 27.42 -2.73 -23.10
N ILE A 470 27.13 -2.62 -21.81
CA ILE A 470 27.67 -1.56 -20.93
C ILE A 470 28.33 -2.24 -19.74
N HIS A 471 29.62 -2.03 -19.57
CA HIS A 471 30.41 -2.61 -18.49
C HIS A 471 31.17 -1.53 -17.76
N SER A 472 31.39 -1.71 -16.46
CA SER A 472 32.22 -0.83 -15.66
C SER A 472 33.36 -1.59 -14.98
N TYR A 473 34.47 -0.92 -14.83
CA TYR A 473 35.64 -1.37 -14.08
C TYR A 473 36.04 -0.26 -13.12
N LEU A 474 35.16 -0.01 -12.14
CA LEU A 474 35.29 1.03 -11.12
C LEU A 474 35.10 0.41 -9.75
N ASN A 475 35.60 1.04 -8.71
CA ASN A 475 35.30 0.71 -7.30
C ASN A 475 35.38 -0.79 -6.96
N ILE A 476 36.48 -1.46 -7.37
CA ILE A 476 36.69 -2.87 -7.04
C ILE A 476 36.99 -2.95 -5.54
N PRO A 477 36.12 -3.56 -4.72
CA PRO A 477 36.31 -3.60 -3.29
C PRO A 477 37.53 -4.48 -2.93
N ASP A 478 38.41 -3.95 -2.10
CA ASP A 478 39.45 -4.74 -1.42
C ASP A 478 38.75 -5.55 -0.32
N THR A 479 38.35 -6.78 -0.65
CA THR A 479 37.66 -7.66 0.30
C THR A 479 38.71 -8.37 1.15
N SER A 480 39.06 -7.77 2.27
CA SER A 480 39.94 -8.39 3.27
C SER A 480 39.43 -9.79 3.65
N GLY A 481 40.19 -10.83 3.32
CA GLY A 481 39.99 -12.21 3.75
C GLY A 481 39.39 -13.20 2.75
N ARG A 482 39.03 -12.78 1.50
CA ARG A 482 38.55 -13.70 0.44
C ARG A 482 39.41 -13.67 -0.81
N ASP A 483 39.55 -12.51 -1.45
CA ASP A 483 40.34 -12.34 -2.67
C ASP A 483 41.35 -11.20 -2.48
N SER A 484 42.57 -11.35 -3.04
CA SER A 484 43.44 -10.19 -3.20
C SER A 484 42.81 -9.22 -4.22
N LEU A 485 43.15 -7.91 -4.11
CA LEU A 485 42.71 -6.89 -5.07
C LEU A 485 42.99 -7.35 -6.52
N PHE A 486 44.13 -7.93 -6.79
CA PHE A 486 44.51 -8.47 -8.10
C PHE A 486 43.58 -9.60 -8.59
N GLN A 487 43.16 -10.49 -7.69
CA GLN A 487 42.23 -11.56 -8.05
C GLN A 487 40.82 -11.00 -8.37
N ALA A 488 40.35 -10.03 -7.60
CA ALA A 488 39.07 -9.35 -7.84
C ALA A 488 39.08 -8.60 -9.18
N GLU A 489 40.19 -7.88 -9.47
CA GLU A 489 40.42 -7.21 -10.75
C GLU A 489 40.46 -8.19 -11.93
N SER A 490 41.23 -9.27 -11.81
CA SER A 490 41.35 -10.30 -12.86
C SER A 490 40.01 -10.97 -13.15
N ARG A 491 39.19 -11.23 -12.12
CA ARG A 491 37.85 -11.78 -12.27
C ARG A 491 36.94 -10.83 -13.05
N ARG A 492 36.94 -9.54 -12.69
CA ARG A 492 36.14 -8.52 -13.39
C ARG A 492 36.54 -8.40 -14.86
N CYS A 493 37.84 -8.38 -15.16
CA CYS A 493 38.33 -8.41 -16.54
C CYS A 493 37.88 -9.65 -17.29
N LYS A 494 37.94 -10.83 -16.66
CA LYS A 494 37.51 -12.08 -17.26
C LYS A 494 36.01 -12.05 -17.59
N GLU A 495 35.16 -11.62 -16.67
CA GLU A 495 33.71 -11.48 -16.87
C GLU A 495 33.38 -10.60 -18.10
N ILE A 496 34.07 -9.47 -18.25
CA ILE A 496 33.90 -8.56 -19.40
C ILE A 496 34.34 -9.26 -20.72
N ILE A 497 35.49 -9.96 -20.71
CA ILE A 497 36.02 -10.65 -21.90
C ILE A 497 35.09 -11.80 -22.29
N ASP A 498 34.60 -12.58 -21.35
CA ASP A 498 33.69 -13.71 -21.61
C ASP A 498 32.41 -13.23 -22.30
N ILE A 499 31.80 -12.13 -21.85
CA ILE A 499 30.61 -11.55 -22.48
C ILE A 499 30.89 -11.02 -23.88
N ILE A 500 32.05 -10.37 -24.10
CA ILE A 500 32.45 -9.88 -25.44
C ILE A 500 32.63 -11.05 -26.41
N ASN A 501 33.12 -12.21 -25.95
CA ASN A 501 33.35 -13.39 -26.79
C ASN A 501 32.06 -14.16 -27.09
N GLU A 502 31.02 -14.02 -26.27
CA GLU A 502 29.71 -14.68 -26.47
C GLU A 502 28.76 -13.83 -27.36
N SER A 503 29.07 -12.57 -27.60
CA SER A 503 28.28 -11.64 -28.43
C SER A 503 28.82 -11.55 -29.87
#